data_17255e5e9382b5bb98dfc77f58b06f86
#
_entry.id   17255e5e9382b5bb98dfc77f58b06f86
#
_cell.length_a   1.000
_cell.length_b   1.000
_cell.length_c   1.000
_cell.angle_alpha   90.00
_cell.angle_beta   90.00
_cell.angle_gamma   90.00
#
_symmetry.space_group_name_H-M   'P 1'
#
loop_
_entity.id
_entity.type
_entity.pdbx_description
1 polymer ?
#
loop_
_entity_poly.entity_id
_entity_poly.type
_entity_poly.pdbx_seq_one_letter_code
_entity_poly.pdbx_strand_id
1 'polypeptide(L)'
;MSEQVEASGNVRTERPRPWRRFVVIALALHLPLFAYPVLRLCHWLALGAWLTAVLFLPLFFSQIVARVYLRDPKTRLAFWLRRAADIWLGISPVLLCLTLLGELPVLFDWFSPDSTAQTILTAAGLLTIYSIANAYVPSVVTVELSSAKLKRPLSFVQITDVHIGSRSSAFLGRVIDRVSRLEPEFLCITGDFIDARNVSEEQLGALKTLSIPVYFSIGNHERYGDLEDIVRRLRNLGVTVLRNQAHHEDEVQFIGIDDMDDARQVERQLAKLEVDQSEFVLLLYHRPRGLEAAAAAGIDLMISGHTHNGQIVPFNFVVGHVFEMARGLFREGESRIYVSPGTGTWGPVMRLGTRGEITLFKINPR
;
A
#
# COMPACT_ATOMS: atom_id res chain seq x y z
N MET A 1 11.39 8.39 69.72
CA MET A 1 10.66 7.46 68.94
C MET A 1 10.75 7.93 67.51
N SER A 2 11.65 7.32 66.73
CA SER A 2 11.95 7.64 65.34
C SER A 2 11.26 6.63 64.44
N GLU A 3 10.30 7.07 63.65
CA GLU A 3 9.68 6.27 62.60
C GLU A 3 10.56 6.30 61.35
N GLN A 4 11.06 5.14 60.98
CA GLN A 4 11.70 4.90 59.68
C GLN A 4 10.65 4.73 58.61
N VAL A 5 10.69 5.58 57.57
CA VAL A 5 9.89 5.41 56.34
C VAL A 5 10.71 4.57 55.39
N GLU A 6 10.28 3.32 55.15
CA GLU A 6 10.79 2.45 54.09
C GLU A 6 10.41 3.01 52.72
N ALA A 7 11.38 3.35 51.90
CA ALA A 7 11.22 3.70 50.52
C ALA A 7 11.12 2.42 49.67
N SER A 8 9.90 2.00 49.29
CA SER A 8 9.68 0.93 48.32
C SER A 8 10.07 1.42 46.93
N GLY A 9 11.24 1.00 46.46
CA GLY A 9 11.74 1.27 45.14
C GLY A 9 10.90 0.51 44.09
N ASN A 10 10.02 1.23 43.39
CA ASN A 10 9.28 0.74 42.27
C ASN A 10 10.23 0.64 41.04
N VAL A 11 10.79 -0.53 40.79
CA VAL A 11 11.55 -0.83 39.56
C VAL A 11 10.59 -0.75 38.36
N ARG A 12 10.49 0.43 37.75
CA ARG A 12 9.83 0.58 36.46
C ARG A 12 10.62 -0.22 35.39
N THR A 13 10.16 -1.37 35.06
CA THR A 13 10.60 -2.09 33.84
C THR A 13 10.25 -1.20 32.64
N GLU A 14 11.23 -0.49 32.11
CA GLU A 14 11.06 0.31 30.89
C GLU A 14 10.61 -0.60 29.76
N ARG A 15 9.37 -0.44 29.32
CA ARG A 15 8.91 -1.10 28.07
C ARG A 15 9.84 -0.61 26.95
N PRO A 16 10.48 -1.50 26.18
CA PRO A 16 11.38 -1.09 25.13
C PRO A 16 10.64 -0.21 24.14
N ARG A 17 11.23 0.95 23.83
CA ARG A 17 10.66 1.95 22.93
C ARG A 17 10.28 1.27 21.60
N PRO A 18 9.11 1.55 21.00
CA PRO A 18 8.59 0.81 19.84
C PRO A 18 9.56 0.77 18.63
N TRP A 19 10.38 1.82 18.46
CA TRP A 19 11.40 1.84 17.41
C TRP A 19 12.53 0.80 17.60
N ARG A 20 12.92 0.47 18.84
CA ARG A 20 13.94 -0.57 19.11
C ARG A 20 13.45 -1.95 18.71
N ARG A 21 12.18 -2.26 18.98
CA ARG A 21 11.56 -3.53 18.52
C ARG A 21 11.54 -3.60 16.99
N PHE A 22 11.16 -2.51 16.34
CA PHE A 22 11.17 -2.44 14.87
C PHE A 22 12.57 -2.69 14.30
N VAL A 23 13.61 -2.03 14.83
CA VAL A 23 14.99 -2.22 14.39
C VAL A 23 15.47 -3.66 14.60
N VAL A 24 15.17 -4.27 15.75
CA VAL A 24 15.54 -5.67 16.02
C VAL A 24 14.85 -6.61 15.05
N ILE A 25 13.57 -6.45 14.79
CA ILE A 25 12.82 -7.27 13.82
C ILE A 25 13.38 -7.06 12.41
N ALA A 26 13.63 -5.82 12.01
CA ALA A 26 14.20 -5.52 10.70
C ALA A 26 15.58 -6.16 10.50
N LEU A 27 16.46 -6.11 11.51
CA LEU A 27 17.76 -6.77 11.48
C LEU A 27 17.64 -8.30 11.50
N ALA A 28 16.73 -8.84 12.29
CA ALA A 28 16.49 -10.30 12.35
C ALA A 28 15.94 -10.84 11.01
N LEU A 29 15.15 -10.06 10.28
CA LEU A 29 14.66 -10.43 8.94
C LEU A 29 15.71 -10.19 7.85
N HIS A 30 16.64 -9.26 8.05
CA HIS A 30 17.63 -8.90 7.04
C HIS A 30 18.54 -10.07 6.65
N LEU A 31 19.00 -10.84 7.63
CA LEU A 31 19.88 -12.00 7.38
C LEU A 31 19.20 -13.08 6.54
N PRO A 32 18.03 -13.63 6.92
CA PRO A 32 17.38 -14.65 6.11
C PRO A 32 16.97 -14.16 4.72
N LEU A 33 16.54 -12.89 4.59
CA LEU A 33 16.09 -12.35 3.30
C LEU A 33 17.23 -12.03 2.32
N PHE A 34 18.34 -11.50 2.81
CA PHE A 34 19.39 -10.96 1.93
C PHE A 34 20.72 -11.72 2.00
N ALA A 35 21.00 -12.44 3.09
CA ALA A 35 22.25 -13.20 3.19
C ALA A 35 22.07 -14.66 2.78
N TYR A 36 21.13 -15.37 3.39
CA TYR A 36 20.98 -16.81 3.18
C TYR A 36 20.82 -17.19 1.69
N PRO A 37 19.83 -16.66 0.92
CA PRO A 37 19.65 -17.12 -0.46
C PRO A 37 20.85 -16.79 -1.35
N VAL A 38 21.49 -15.63 -1.18
CA VAL A 38 22.65 -15.26 -2.00
C VAL A 38 23.84 -16.17 -1.71
N LEU A 39 24.19 -16.35 -0.43
CA LEU A 39 25.32 -17.20 -0.03
C LEU A 39 25.08 -18.66 -0.41
N ARG A 40 23.85 -19.15 -0.25
CA ARG A 40 23.50 -20.52 -0.59
C ARG A 40 23.58 -20.80 -2.09
N LEU A 41 23.07 -19.90 -2.91
CA LEU A 41 23.16 -20.00 -4.37
C LEU A 41 24.61 -19.91 -4.85
N CYS A 42 25.41 -18.98 -4.28
CA CYS A 42 26.86 -18.92 -4.59
C CYS A 42 27.56 -20.21 -4.23
N HIS A 43 27.24 -20.84 -3.10
CA HIS A 43 27.79 -22.12 -2.68
C HIS A 43 27.40 -23.25 -3.67
N TRP A 44 26.11 -23.35 -4.03
CA TRP A 44 25.63 -24.36 -4.99
C TRP A 44 26.24 -24.22 -6.39
N LEU A 45 26.57 -22.98 -6.81
CA LEU A 45 27.26 -22.69 -8.07
C LEU A 45 28.79 -22.83 -7.96
N ALA A 46 29.31 -23.29 -6.81
CA ALA A 46 30.73 -23.44 -6.52
C ALA A 46 31.56 -22.15 -6.81
N LEU A 47 30.98 -20.96 -6.56
CA LEU A 47 31.67 -19.70 -6.78
C LEU A 47 32.78 -19.51 -5.74
N GLY A 48 33.96 -19.07 -6.21
CA GLY A 48 35.07 -18.72 -5.33
C GLY A 48 34.75 -17.57 -4.36
N ALA A 49 35.47 -17.51 -3.24
CA ALA A 49 35.21 -16.55 -2.17
C ALA A 49 35.17 -15.09 -2.64
N TRP A 50 36.08 -14.72 -3.55
CA TRP A 50 36.11 -13.36 -4.11
C TRP A 50 34.84 -13.00 -4.88
N LEU A 51 34.39 -13.87 -5.79
CA LEU A 51 33.20 -13.62 -6.59
C LEU A 51 31.96 -13.62 -5.72
N THR A 52 31.87 -14.51 -4.72
CA THR A 52 30.81 -14.52 -3.71
C THR A 52 30.78 -13.18 -2.96
N ALA A 53 31.90 -12.64 -2.51
CA ALA A 53 31.92 -11.34 -1.82
C ALA A 53 31.49 -10.18 -2.73
N VAL A 54 31.92 -10.15 -3.99
CA VAL A 54 31.55 -9.13 -4.97
C VAL A 54 30.05 -9.12 -5.25
N LEU A 55 29.39 -10.28 -5.30
CA LEU A 55 27.94 -10.38 -5.47
C LEU A 55 27.18 -10.10 -4.18
N PHE A 56 27.64 -10.66 -3.07
CA PHE A 56 26.94 -10.60 -1.79
C PHE A 56 26.90 -9.20 -1.18
N LEU A 57 28.05 -8.51 -1.08
CA LEU A 57 28.13 -7.25 -0.34
C LEU A 57 27.21 -6.15 -0.92
N PRO A 58 27.14 -5.88 -2.23
CA PRO A 58 26.22 -4.90 -2.78
C PRO A 58 24.76 -5.26 -2.52
N LEU A 59 24.37 -6.52 -2.68
CA LEU A 59 23.00 -6.98 -2.47
C LEU A 59 22.59 -6.90 -1.00
N PHE A 60 23.49 -7.31 -0.10
CA PHE A 60 23.26 -7.28 1.35
C PHE A 60 23.10 -5.85 1.87
N PHE A 61 23.94 -4.92 1.45
CA PHE A 61 23.89 -3.52 1.91
C PHE A 61 22.95 -2.64 1.10
N SER A 62 22.38 -3.13 -0.01
CA SER A 62 21.53 -2.36 -0.93
C SER A 62 20.42 -1.58 -0.27
N GLN A 63 19.72 -2.19 0.71
CA GLN A 63 18.60 -1.54 1.41
C GLN A 63 19.07 -0.41 2.32
N ILE A 64 20.20 -0.58 3.00
CA ILE A 64 20.79 0.47 3.84
C ILE A 64 21.19 1.64 2.95
N VAL A 65 21.91 1.38 1.86
CA VAL A 65 22.31 2.42 0.90
C VAL A 65 21.10 3.13 0.30
N ALA A 66 20.09 2.38 -0.14
CA ALA A 66 18.88 2.95 -0.75
C ALA A 66 18.07 3.83 0.21
N ARG A 67 17.93 3.42 1.47
CA ARG A 67 17.09 4.13 2.46
C ARG A 67 17.81 5.30 3.14
N VAL A 68 19.13 5.22 3.29
CA VAL A 68 19.92 6.24 3.97
C VAL A 68 20.49 7.26 2.97
N TYR A 69 21.13 6.80 1.92
CA TYR A 69 21.90 7.67 1.01
C TYR A 69 21.17 8.01 -0.29
N LEU A 70 20.24 7.16 -0.76
CA LEU A 70 19.50 7.35 -2.00
C LEU A 70 18.01 7.66 -1.77
N ARG A 71 17.69 8.26 -0.64
CA ARG A 71 16.29 8.60 -0.30
C ARG A 71 15.67 9.56 -1.33
N ASP A 72 16.42 10.60 -1.73
CA ASP A 72 16.01 11.58 -2.73
C ASP A 72 17.06 11.63 -3.85
N PRO A 73 17.00 10.71 -4.86
CA PRO A 73 18.03 10.56 -5.85
C PRO A 73 18.08 11.76 -6.80
N LYS A 74 19.18 12.53 -6.76
CA LYS A 74 19.37 13.72 -7.60
C LYS A 74 19.98 13.43 -8.98
N THR A 75 20.56 12.24 -9.16
CA THR A 75 21.20 11.83 -10.41
C THR A 75 20.50 10.60 -11.01
N ARG A 76 20.64 10.42 -12.33
CA ARG A 76 20.10 9.24 -13.02
C ARG A 76 20.68 7.93 -12.46
N LEU A 77 21.96 7.92 -12.13
CA LEU A 77 22.60 6.75 -11.53
C LEU A 77 21.99 6.41 -10.16
N ALA A 78 21.86 7.41 -9.28
CA ALA A 78 21.25 7.24 -7.96
C ALA A 78 19.79 6.72 -8.07
N PHE A 79 19.04 7.25 -9.04
CA PHE A 79 17.68 6.78 -9.33
C PHE A 79 17.66 5.31 -9.72
N TRP A 80 18.52 4.86 -10.64
CA TRP A 80 18.55 3.46 -11.07
C TRP A 80 19.08 2.52 -9.99
N LEU A 81 20.09 2.95 -9.20
CA LEU A 81 20.58 2.17 -8.06
C LEU A 81 19.49 1.96 -7.01
N ARG A 82 18.71 3.01 -6.69
CA ARG A 82 17.56 2.88 -5.80
C ARG A 82 16.51 1.94 -6.38
N ARG A 83 16.21 2.05 -7.67
CA ARG A 83 15.25 1.16 -8.37
C ARG A 83 15.70 -0.30 -8.32
N ALA A 84 16.99 -0.56 -8.55
CA ALA A 84 17.56 -1.90 -8.44
C ALA A 84 17.45 -2.46 -7.01
N ALA A 85 17.73 -1.64 -6.00
CA ALA A 85 17.55 -2.03 -4.60
C ALA A 85 16.07 -2.31 -4.25
N ASP A 86 15.12 -1.52 -4.78
CA ASP A 86 13.69 -1.76 -4.58
C ASP A 86 13.25 -3.08 -5.26
N ILE A 87 13.72 -3.37 -6.49
CA ILE A 87 13.45 -4.66 -7.15
C ILE A 87 14.05 -5.82 -6.35
N TRP A 88 15.28 -5.65 -5.85
CA TRP A 88 15.93 -6.65 -4.99
C TRP A 88 15.14 -6.90 -3.71
N LEU A 89 14.63 -5.84 -3.05
CA LEU A 89 13.73 -5.98 -1.90
C LEU A 89 12.47 -6.79 -2.27
N GLY A 90 11.90 -6.54 -3.45
CA GLY A 90 10.69 -7.23 -3.89
C GLY A 90 10.88 -8.71 -4.17
N ILE A 91 12.02 -9.09 -4.77
CA ILE A 91 12.28 -10.49 -5.14
C ILE A 91 12.92 -11.31 -4.01
N SER A 92 13.59 -10.68 -3.04
CA SER A 92 14.34 -11.39 -1.99
C SER A 92 13.49 -12.36 -1.16
N PRO A 93 12.23 -12.09 -0.76
CA PRO A 93 11.39 -13.05 -0.07
C PRO A 93 11.03 -14.26 -0.95
N VAL A 94 10.79 -14.02 -2.23
CA VAL A 94 10.51 -15.08 -3.21
C VAL A 94 11.73 -15.95 -3.40
N LEU A 95 12.90 -15.32 -3.54
CA LEU A 95 14.17 -16.01 -3.67
C LEU A 95 14.50 -16.85 -2.43
N LEU A 96 14.21 -16.33 -1.24
CA LEU A 96 14.31 -17.08 0.01
C LEU A 96 13.43 -18.34 -0.02
N CYS A 97 12.16 -18.20 -0.38
CA CYS A 97 11.24 -19.34 -0.47
C CYS A 97 11.72 -20.38 -1.50
N LEU A 98 12.12 -19.92 -2.68
CA LEU A 98 12.64 -20.81 -3.73
C LEU A 98 13.92 -21.54 -3.29
N THR A 99 14.83 -20.85 -2.58
CA THR A 99 16.08 -21.44 -2.08
C THR A 99 15.78 -22.49 -1.00
N LEU A 100 14.87 -22.18 -0.05
CA LEU A 100 14.44 -23.14 0.97
C LEU A 100 13.78 -24.39 0.36
N LEU A 101 12.92 -24.20 -0.65
CA LEU A 101 12.32 -25.32 -1.37
C LEU A 101 13.37 -26.13 -2.15
N GLY A 102 14.40 -25.46 -2.66
CA GLY A 102 15.52 -26.10 -3.37
C GLY A 102 16.44 -26.92 -2.47
N GLU A 103 16.40 -26.75 -1.14
CA GLU A 103 17.16 -27.61 -0.22
C GLU A 103 16.73 -29.08 -0.31
N LEU A 104 15.41 -29.34 -0.48
CA LEU A 104 14.88 -30.70 -0.50
C LEU A 104 15.44 -31.53 -1.68
N PRO A 105 15.36 -31.09 -2.95
CA PRO A 105 15.91 -31.87 -4.05
C PRO A 105 17.44 -32.04 -4.00
N VAL A 106 18.16 -31.08 -3.39
CA VAL A 106 19.60 -31.25 -3.16
C VAL A 106 19.87 -32.22 -2.02
N LEU A 107 19.12 -32.16 -0.92
CA LEU A 107 19.29 -33.05 0.24
C LEU A 107 19.02 -34.53 -0.10
N PHE A 108 18.06 -34.77 -0.99
CA PHE A 108 17.70 -36.14 -1.43
C PHE A 108 18.41 -36.57 -2.73
N ASP A 109 19.41 -35.86 -3.19
CA ASP A 109 20.18 -36.14 -4.42
C ASP A 109 19.28 -36.26 -5.68
N TRP A 110 18.11 -35.64 -5.70
CA TRP A 110 17.23 -35.63 -6.88
C TRP A 110 17.78 -34.75 -8.00
N PHE A 111 18.41 -33.65 -7.63
CA PHE A 111 19.06 -32.71 -8.54
C PHE A 111 20.41 -32.28 -7.99
N SER A 112 21.34 -31.97 -8.87
CA SER A 112 22.62 -31.41 -8.44
C SER A 112 22.45 -30.00 -7.86
N PRO A 113 23.32 -29.55 -6.93
CA PRO A 113 23.29 -28.21 -6.40
C PRO A 113 23.30 -27.14 -7.49
N ASP A 114 24.17 -27.30 -8.48
CA ASP A 114 24.33 -26.36 -9.61
C ASP A 114 23.05 -26.26 -10.46
N SER A 115 22.44 -27.39 -10.86
CA SER A 115 21.20 -27.38 -11.64
C SER A 115 20.03 -26.79 -10.84
N THR A 116 19.98 -27.03 -9.52
CA THR A 116 18.98 -26.42 -8.63
C THR A 116 19.14 -24.91 -8.56
N ALA A 117 20.39 -24.42 -8.38
CA ALA A 117 20.68 -22.99 -8.35
C ALA A 117 20.30 -22.29 -9.67
N GLN A 118 20.65 -22.88 -10.81
CA GLN A 118 20.31 -22.35 -12.14
C GLN A 118 18.78 -22.28 -12.34
N THR A 119 18.05 -23.31 -11.92
CA THR A 119 16.59 -23.35 -11.98
C THR A 119 15.97 -22.25 -11.12
N ILE A 120 16.46 -22.07 -9.88
CA ILE A 120 15.97 -21.02 -8.98
C ILE A 120 16.23 -19.63 -9.54
N LEU A 121 17.43 -19.36 -10.05
CA LEU A 121 17.78 -18.08 -10.64
C LEU A 121 16.94 -17.77 -11.87
N THR A 122 16.71 -18.76 -12.73
CA THR A 122 15.83 -18.63 -13.91
C THR A 122 14.40 -18.34 -13.50
N ALA A 123 13.85 -19.10 -12.55
CA ALA A 123 12.50 -18.87 -12.02
C ALA A 123 12.37 -17.49 -11.37
N ALA A 124 13.32 -17.08 -10.53
CA ALA A 124 13.34 -15.76 -9.91
C ALA A 124 13.38 -14.63 -10.94
N GLY A 125 14.20 -14.80 -12.01
CA GLY A 125 14.25 -13.85 -13.12
C GLY A 125 12.91 -13.71 -13.85
N LEU A 126 12.28 -14.82 -14.22
CA LEU A 126 10.97 -14.83 -14.88
C LEU A 126 9.88 -14.25 -13.98
N LEU A 127 9.86 -14.61 -12.69
CA LEU A 127 8.91 -14.06 -11.72
C LEU A 127 9.12 -12.56 -11.52
N THR A 128 10.36 -12.07 -11.55
CA THR A 128 10.67 -10.64 -11.48
C THR A 128 10.10 -9.89 -12.67
N ILE A 129 10.33 -10.37 -13.89
CA ILE A 129 9.81 -9.77 -15.13
C ILE A 129 8.28 -9.76 -15.10
N TYR A 130 7.66 -10.90 -14.78
CA TYR A 130 6.21 -11.00 -14.63
C TYR A 130 5.65 -10.03 -13.59
N SER A 131 6.28 -9.95 -12.41
CA SER A 131 5.84 -9.08 -11.31
C SER A 131 5.89 -7.61 -11.68
N ILE A 132 6.94 -7.18 -12.40
CA ILE A 132 7.07 -5.82 -12.91
C ILE A 132 5.97 -5.55 -13.93
N ALA A 133 5.79 -6.42 -14.93
CA ALA A 133 4.76 -6.26 -15.96
C ALA A 133 3.36 -6.17 -15.32
N ASN A 134 3.05 -7.07 -14.38
CA ASN A 134 1.78 -7.11 -13.66
C ASN A 134 1.51 -5.82 -12.86
N ALA A 135 2.53 -5.18 -12.30
CA ALA A 135 2.40 -3.92 -11.57
C ALA A 135 2.02 -2.71 -12.46
N TYR A 136 2.21 -2.81 -13.77
CA TYR A 136 1.87 -1.73 -14.71
C TYR A 136 0.45 -1.79 -15.26
N VAL A 137 -0.27 -2.89 -15.04
CA VAL A 137 -1.60 -3.11 -15.61
C VAL A 137 -2.59 -3.47 -14.49
N PRO A 138 -3.10 -2.47 -13.73
CA PRO A 138 -4.14 -2.72 -12.73
C PRO A 138 -5.40 -3.29 -13.41
N SER A 139 -6.09 -4.23 -12.76
CA SER A 139 -7.36 -4.77 -13.25
C SER A 139 -8.51 -3.81 -12.92
N VAL A 140 -9.56 -3.83 -13.73
CA VAL A 140 -10.85 -3.24 -13.33
C VAL A 140 -11.64 -4.32 -12.60
N VAL A 141 -12.13 -3.99 -11.42
CA VAL A 141 -13.02 -4.84 -10.61
C VAL A 141 -14.33 -4.10 -10.42
N THR A 142 -15.45 -4.74 -10.77
CA THR A 142 -16.79 -4.17 -10.57
C THR A 142 -17.37 -4.70 -9.26
N VAL A 143 -17.86 -3.78 -8.42
CA VAL A 143 -18.57 -4.06 -7.17
C VAL A 143 -20.01 -3.60 -7.36
N GLU A 144 -20.95 -4.54 -7.36
CA GLU A 144 -22.37 -4.27 -7.50
C GLU A 144 -23.04 -4.28 -6.13
N LEU A 145 -23.74 -3.20 -5.83
CA LEU A 145 -24.47 -3.00 -4.57
C LEU A 145 -25.88 -2.50 -4.85
N SER A 146 -26.70 -2.43 -3.80
CA SER A 146 -28.00 -1.79 -3.86
C SER A 146 -28.28 -0.97 -2.60
N SER A 147 -28.99 0.14 -2.76
CA SER A 147 -29.41 1.03 -1.67
C SER A 147 -30.86 1.51 -1.88
N ALA A 148 -31.64 1.54 -0.80
CA ALA A 148 -32.97 2.13 -0.82
C ALA A 148 -32.96 3.67 -0.77
N LYS A 149 -31.79 4.29 -0.54
CA LYS A 149 -31.62 5.74 -0.46
C LYS A 149 -31.40 6.40 -1.84
N LEU A 150 -31.06 5.61 -2.85
CA LEU A 150 -30.88 6.10 -4.21
C LEU A 150 -32.17 5.98 -5.04
N LYS A 151 -32.48 7.01 -5.82
CA LYS A 151 -33.61 7.03 -6.75
C LYS A 151 -33.22 6.61 -8.17
N ARG A 152 -31.93 6.70 -8.50
CA ARG A 152 -31.36 6.30 -9.78
C ARG A 152 -30.08 5.45 -9.57
N PRO A 153 -29.70 4.64 -10.55
CA PRO A 153 -28.41 3.97 -10.48
C PRO A 153 -27.27 4.99 -10.35
N LEU A 154 -26.30 4.66 -9.50
CA LEU A 154 -25.09 5.44 -9.25
C LEU A 154 -23.88 4.64 -9.67
N SER A 155 -22.99 5.24 -10.47
CA SER A 155 -21.73 4.61 -10.90
C SER A 155 -20.55 5.49 -10.62
N PHE A 156 -19.57 4.98 -9.87
CA PHE A 156 -18.34 5.73 -9.58
C PHE A 156 -17.10 4.82 -9.52
N VAL A 157 -15.93 5.43 -9.60
CA VAL A 157 -14.66 4.70 -9.52
C VAL A 157 -13.90 5.09 -8.26
N GLN A 158 -13.28 4.09 -7.62
CA GLN A 158 -12.25 4.27 -6.61
C GLN A 158 -10.88 3.92 -7.19
N ILE A 159 -9.90 4.81 -6.97
CA ILE A 159 -8.47 4.49 -7.00
C ILE A 159 -7.87 4.83 -5.64
N THR A 160 -6.82 4.12 -5.25
CA THR A 160 -6.10 4.35 -3.99
C THR A 160 -4.67 3.87 -4.12
N ASP A 161 -3.79 4.35 -3.26
CA ASP A 161 -2.40 3.85 -3.21
C ASP A 161 -1.69 3.92 -4.59
N VAL A 162 -1.87 5.03 -5.29
CA VAL A 162 -1.26 5.23 -6.62
C VAL A 162 0.23 5.47 -6.51
N HIS A 163 0.67 6.17 -5.45
CA HIS A 163 2.06 6.43 -5.11
C HIS A 163 2.84 7.18 -6.22
N ILE A 164 2.33 8.32 -6.66
CA ILE A 164 3.03 9.18 -7.61
C ILE A 164 4.29 9.75 -6.93
N GLY A 165 5.42 9.53 -7.59
CA GLY A 165 6.76 9.70 -7.04
C GLY A 165 7.53 8.39 -7.17
N SER A 166 7.06 7.32 -6.56
CA SER A 166 7.48 5.94 -6.85
C SER A 166 6.94 5.47 -8.20
N ARG A 167 5.71 5.87 -8.54
CA ARG A 167 5.12 5.68 -9.89
C ARG A 167 5.25 6.94 -10.72
N SER A 168 5.31 6.78 -12.03
CA SER A 168 5.47 7.89 -12.96
C SER A 168 4.14 8.55 -13.35
N SER A 169 4.21 9.80 -13.83
CA SER A 169 3.08 10.50 -14.46
C SER A 169 2.46 9.73 -15.63
N ALA A 170 3.28 9.02 -16.42
CA ALA A 170 2.80 8.16 -17.51
C ALA A 170 1.97 6.96 -16.99
N PHE A 171 2.25 6.46 -15.79
CA PHE A 171 1.39 5.45 -15.16
C PHE A 171 0.05 6.08 -14.76
N LEU A 172 0.07 7.26 -14.13
CA LEU A 172 -1.15 8.00 -13.80
C LEU A 172 -2.00 8.25 -15.05
N GLY A 173 -1.40 8.71 -16.14
CA GLY A 173 -2.12 8.92 -17.40
C GLY A 173 -2.88 7.68 -17.84
N ARG A 174 -2.23 6.50 -17.85
CA ARG A 174 -2.92 5.24 -18.19
C ARG A 174 -4.03 4.85 -17.22
N VAL A 175 -3.87 5.13 -15.93
CA VAL A 175 -4.93 4.89 -14.93
C VAL A 175 -6.13 5.79 -15.23
N ILE A 176 -5.90 7.09 -15.42
CA ILE A 176 -6.95 8.07 -15.71
C ILE A 176 -7.65 7.78 -17.04
N ASP A 177 -6.91 7.42 -18.11
CA ASP A 177 -7.50 6.97 -19.37
C ASP A 177 -8.43 5.76 -19.19
N ARG A 178 -8.08 4.83 -18.29
CA ARG A 178 -8.96 3.68 -17.99
C ARG A 178 -10.16 4.11 -17.17
N VAL A 179 -10.01 5.01 -16.20
CA VAL A 179 -11.13 5.59 -15.44
C VAL A 179 -12.11 6.27 -16.39
N SER A 180 -11.63 7.12 -17.29
CA SER A 180 -12.49 7.82 -18.28
C SER A 180 -13.32 6.87 -19.15
N ARG A 181 -12.72 5.73 -19.56
CA ARG A 181 -13.44 4.73 -20.38
C ARG A 181 -14.51 3.94 -19.63
N LEU A 182 -14.55 4.02 -18.31
CA LEU A 182 -15.59 3.40 -17.47
C LEU A 182 -16.81 4.31 -17.32
N GLU A 183 -16.70 5.56 -17.79
CA GLU A 183 -17.77 6.57 -17.77
C GLU A 183 -18.42 6.71 -16.37
N PRO A 184 -17.65 6.85 -15.29
CA PRO A 184 -18.21 7.02 -13.95
C PRO A 184 -18.75 8.44 -13.77
N GLU A 185 -19.68 8.62 -12.83
CA GLU A 185 -20.21 9.93 -12.48
C GLU A 185 -19.17 10.75 -11.68
N PHE A 186 -18.33 10.10 -10.89
CA PHE A 186 -17.22 10.74 -10.18
C PHE A 186 -16.08 9.76 -9.89
N LEU A 187 -14.93 10.31 -9.49
CA LEU A 187 -13.75 9.57 -9.06
C LEU A 187 -13.47 9.83 -7.58
N CYS A 188 -13.32 8.76 -6.78
CA CYS A 188 -12.81 8.83 -5.40
C CYS A 188 -11.35 8.38 -5.34
N ILE A 189 -10.50 9.16 -4.69
CA ILE A 189 -9.10 8.85 -4.41
C ILE A 189 -8.95 8.73 -2.89
N THR A 190 -8.73 7.50 -2.40
CA THR A 190 -8.72 7.21 -0.96
C THR A 190 -7.32 7.11 -0.37
N GLY A 191 -6.54 8.18 -0.53
CA GLY A 191 -5.22 8.34 0.08
C GLY A 191 -4.07 7.65 -0.64
N ASP A 192 -2.86 7.94 -0.16
CA ASP A 192 -1.59 7.45 -0.68
C ASP A 192 -1.46 7.65 -2.20
N PHE A 193 -1.94 8.81 -2.66
CA PHE A 193 -1.88 9.19 -4.06
C PHE A 193 -0.48 9.69 -4.44
N ILE A 194 0.19 10.38 -3.50
CA ILE A 194 1.52 10.97 -3.66
C ILE A 194 2.43 10.48 -2.53
N ASP A 195 3.59 9.91 -2.87
CA ASP A 195 4.56 9.40 -1.89
C ASP A 195 5.94 10.07 -1.96
N ALA A 196 6.13 11.07 -2.81
CA ALA A 196 7.37 11.81 -2.92
C ALA A 196 7.16 13.32 -2.71
N ARG A 197 8.18 13.95 -2.17
CA ARG A 197 8.26 15.42 -2.13
C ARG A 197 8.45 15.96 -3.56
N ASN A 198 8.01 17.19 -3.81
CA ASN A 198 8.22 17.89 -5.06
C ASN A 198 7.59 17.25 -6.32
N VAL A 199 6.54 16.44 -6.16
CA VAL A 199 5.70 16.02 -7.30
C VAL A 199 5.00 17.26 -7.84
N SER A 200 5.29 17.67 -9.08
CA SER A 200 4.72 18.88 -9.64
C SER A 200 3.29 18.71 -10.14
N GLU A 201 2.58 19.84 -10.37
CA GLU A 201 1.22 19.78 -10.95
C GLU A 201 1.22 19.16 -12.35
N GLU A 202 2.28 19.34 -13.14
CA GLU A 202 2.41 18.72 -14.46
C GLU A 202 2.45 17.18 -14.36
N GLN A 203 3.10 16.64 -13.32
CA GLN A 203 3.13 15.20 -13.09
C GLN A 203 1.76 14.64 -12.72
N LEU A 204 0.89 15.45 -12.16
CA LEU A 204 -0.50 15.13 -11.82
C LEU A 204 -1.50 15.55 -12.91
N GLY A 205 -1.02 16.18 -13.98
CA GLY A 205 -1.81 16.85 -15.02
C GLY A 205 -2.86 15.95 -15.69
N ALA A 206 -2.68 14.63 -15.66
CA ALA A 206 -3.70 13.69 -16.13
C ALA A 206 -5.06 13.87 -15.44
N LEU A 207 -5.11 14.37 -14.19
CA LEU A 207 -6.37 14.65 -13.50
C LEU A 207 -7.21 15.72 -14.21
N LYS A 208 -6.56 16.69 -14.88
CA LYS A 208 -7.25 17.75 -15.66
C LYS A 208 -7.99 17.23 -16.88
N THR A 209 -7.71 16.01 -17.34
CA THR A 209 -8.42 15.43 -18.49
C THR A 209 -9.78 14.84 -18.12
N LEU A 210 -10.07 14.71 -16.84
CA LEU A 210 -11.37 14.26 -16.34
C LEU A 210 -12.38 15.41 -16.38
N SER A 211 -13.55 15.16 -16.96
CA SER A 211 -14.68 16.08 -16.95
C SER A 211 -15.67 15.79 -15.80
N ILE A 212 -15.33 14.88 -14.90
CA ILE A 212 -16.13 14.45 -13.77
C ILE A 212 -15.54 14.97 -12.46
N PRO A 213 -16.35 15.13 -11.39
CA PRO A 213 -15.86 15.46 -10.07
C PRO A 213 -14.83 14.45 -9.54
N VAL A 214 -13.83 14.94 -8.82
CA VAL A 214 -12.80 14.12 -8.17
C VAL A 214 -12.76 14.45 -6.69
N TYR A 215 -13.00 13.45 -5.85
CA TYR A 215 -12.95 13.57 -4.39
C TYR A 215 -11.71 12.86 -3.86
N PHE A 216 -11.02 13.49 -2.91
CA PHE A 216 -9.80 12.98 -2.34
C PHE A 216 -9.85 13.03 -0.81
N SER A 217 -9.46 11.93 -0.15
CA SER A 217 -9.13 11.88 1.27
C SER A 217 -7.65 11.54 1.47
N ILE A 218 -7.06 12.02 2.56
CA ILE A 218 -5.63 11.91 2.86
C ILE A 218 -5.28 10.51 3.36
N GLY A 219 -4.21 9.93 2.81
CA GLY A 219 -3.52 8.75 3.33
C GLY A 219 -2.34 9.10 4.22
N ASN A 220 -1.61 8.09 4.68
CA ASN A 220 -0.46 8.30 5.54
C ASN A 220 0.76 8.84 4.78
N HIS A 221 0.89 8.56 3.49
CA HIS A 221 2.02 9.02 2.69
C HIS A 221 1.98 10.53 2.45
N GLU A 222 0.82 11.13 2.23
CA GLU A 222 0.70 12.58 2.15
C GLU A 222 1.19 13.27 3.43
N ARG A 223 0.99 12.65 4.60
CA ARG A 223 1.45 13.19 5.90
C ARG A 223 2.96 13.11 6.09
N TYR A 224 3.65 12.19 5.41
CA TYR A 224 5.12 12.10 5.43
C TYR A 224 5.79 13.10 4.48
N GLY A 225 5.00 13.69 3.58
CA GLY A 225 5.41 14.73 2.65
C GLY A 225 5.16 16.15 3.19
N ASP A 226 5.02 17.08 2.26
CA ASP A 226 4.50 18.43 2.51
C ASP A 226 2.98 18.43 2.25
N LEU A 227 2.22 18.07 3.27
CA LEU A 227 0.77 17.85 3.18
C LEU A 227 0.03 19.06 2.63
N GLU A 228 0.32 20.26 3.13
CA GLU A 228 -0.41 21.47 2.73
C GLU A 228 -0.09 21.85 1.27
N ASP A 229 1.12 21.61 0.83
CA ASP A 229 1.52 21.82 -0.55
C ASP A 229 0.89 20.80 -1.50
N ILE A 230 0.77 19.54 -1.08
CA ILE A 230 0.05 18.48 -1.80
C ILE A 230 -1.44 18.88 -1.95
N VAL A 231 -2.08 19.25 -0.85
CA VAL A 231 -3.50 19.67 -0.84
C VAL A 231 -3.73 20.86 -1.77
N ARG A 232 -2.85 21.86 -1.71
CA ARG A 232 -2.93 23.04 -2.58
C ARG A 232 -2.86 22.64 -4.07
N ARG A 233 -1.89 21.80 -4.45
CA ARG A 233 -1.73 21.31 -5.83
C ARG A 233 -2.95 20.52 -6.31
N LEU A 234 -3.50 19.64 -5.49
CA LEU A 234 -4.71 18.89 -5.84
C LEU A 234 -5.91 19.82 -6.04
N ARG A 235 -6.09 20.82 -5.17
CA ARG A 235 -7.15 21.84 -5.34
C ARG A 235 -6.98 22.67 -6.61
N ASN A 236 -5.75 23.05 -6.97
CA ASN A 236 -5.44 23.74 -8.23
C ASN A 236 -5.77 22.90 -9.48
N LEU A 237 -5.80 21.58 -9.33
CA LEU A 237 -6.20 20.64 -10.38
C LEU A 237 -7.71 20.35 -10.40
N GLY A 238 -8.51 21.04 -9.57
CA GLY A 238 -9.96 20.88 -9.51
C GLY A 238 -10.42 19.71 -8.61
N VAL A 239 -9.53 19.14 -7.80
CA VAL A 239 -9.88 18.06 -6.88
C VAL A 239 -10.53 18.60 -5.61
N THR A 240 -11.67 18.08 -5.22
CA THR A 240 -12.33 18.33 -3.93
C THR A 240 -11.62 17.53 -2.84
N VAL A 241 -10.80 18.21 -2.03
CA VAL A 241 -10.04 17.58 -0.94
C VAL A 241 -10.86 17.63 0.35
N LEU A 242 -11.29 16.48 0.81
CA LEU A 242 -12.11 16.31 2.02
C LEU A 242 -11.21 16.02 3.22
N ARG A 243 -11.21 16.95 4.18
CA ARG A 243 -10.35 16.88 5.38
C ARG A 243 -11.17 16.93 6.65
N ASN A 244 -11.58 15.77 7.17
CA ASN A 244 -12.48 15.65 8.31
C ASN A 244 -13.75 16.52 8.11
N GLN A 245 -14.34 16.41 6.95
CA GLN A 245 -15.50 17.21 6.54
C GLN A 245 -16.48 16.42 5.68
N ALA A 246 -17.72 16.87 5.66
CA ALA A 246 -18.76 16.41 4.76
C ALA A 246 -18.88 17.34 3.54
N HIS A 247 -19.34 16.78 2.42
CA HIS A 247 -19.69 17.48 1.18
C HIS A 247 -20.92 16.80 0.59
N HIS A 248 -21.89 17.58 0.12
CA HIS A 248 -23.11 17.08 -0.50
C HIS A 248 -23.10 17.37 -1.98
N GLU A 249 -23.41 16.39 -2.79
CA GLU A 249 -23.63 16.55 -4.21
C GLU A 249 -24.67 15.53 -4.69
N ASP A 250 -25.75 16.03 -5.32
CA ASP A 250 -26.94 15.26 -5.72
C ASP A 250 -27.55 14.47 -4.55
N GLU A 251 -27.61 13.13 -4.67
CA GLU A 251 -28.18 12.20 -3.68
C GLU A 251 -27.10 11.55 -2.77
N VAL A 252 -25.87 12.09 -2.81
CA VAL A 252 -24.72 11.50 -2.11
C VAL A 252 -24.09 12.49 -1.13
N GLN A 253 -23.98 12.08 0.10
CA GLN A 253 -23.13 12.75 1.08
C GLN A 253 -21.76 12.08 1.10
N PHE A 254 -20.74 12.83 0.74
CA PHE A 254 -19.32 12.42 0.84
C PHE A 254 -18.76 12.84 2.19
N ILE A 255 -18.14 11.93 2.91
CA ILE A 255 -17.38 12.23 4.12
C ILE A 255 -15.94 11.82 3.91
N GLY A 256 -15.00 12.75 4.06
CA GLY A 256 -13.57 12.44 4.03
C GLY A 256 -12.95 12.57 5.41
N ILE A 257 -12.28 11.53 5.87
CA ILE A 257 -11.54 11.53 7.15
C ILE A 257 -10.04 11.41 6.87
N ASP A 258 -9.26 12.34 7.46
CA ASP A 258 -7.80 12.32 7.39
C ASP A 258 -7.23 11.07 8.07
N ASP A 259 -6.26 10.42 7.42
CA ASP A 259 -5.56 9.28 8.01
C ASP A 259 -4.85 9.67 9.30
N MET A 260 -5.00 8.84 10.31
CA MET A 260 -4.27 8.92 11.58
C MET A 260 -3.98 7.51 12.09
N ASP A 261 -2.84 7.34 12.76
CA ASP A 261 -2.53 6.06 13.42
C ASP A 261 -3.22 5.97 14.79
N ASP A 262 -4.54 5.95 14.73
CA ASP A 262 -5.44 5.88 15.87
C ASP A 262 -6.62 4.97 15.54
N ALA A 263 -6.84 3.97 16.38
CA ALA A 263 -7.90 2.98 16.18
C ALA A 263 -9.32 3.60 16.21
N ARG A 264 -9.50 4.70 16.95
CA ARG A 264 -10.79 5.39 17.08
C ARG A 264 -10.92 6.64 16.20
N GLN A 265 -10.09 6.79 15.16
CA GLN A 265 -10.11 7.97 14.31
C GLN A 265 -11.47 8.17 13.64
N VAL A 266 -12.05 7.11 13.06
CA VAL A 266 -13.37 7.16 12.40
C VAL A 266 -14.45 7.58 13.39
N GLU A 267 -14.53 6.91 14.55
CA GLU A 267 -15.48 7.23 15.62
C GLU A 267 -15.41 8.71 16.03
N ARG A 268 -14.19 9.19 16.32
CA ARG A 268 -13.98 10.56 16.81
C ARG A 268 -14.28 11.63 15.76
N GLN A 269 -14.08 11.36 14.50
CA GLN A 269 -14.38 12.35 13.46
C GLN A 269 -15.85 12.32 13.09
N LEU A 270 -16.48 11.15 12.98
CA LEU A 270 -17.92 11.05 12.72
C LEU A 270 -18.76 11.69 13.84
N ALA A 271 -18.31 11.60 15.11
CA ALA A 271 -18.99 12.29 16.23
C ALA A 271 -19.01 13.83 16.11
N LYS A 272 -18.22 14.42 15.20
CA LYS A 272 -18.16 15.89 14.98
C LYS A 272 -18.82 16.32 13.67
N LEU A 273 -19.23 15.39 12.84
CA LEU A 273 -19.80 15.64 11.53
C LEU A 273 -21.29 15.30 11.54
N GLU A 274 -22.04 16.05 10.79
CA GLU A 274 -23.45 15.75 10.53
C GLU A 274 -23.53 14.68 9.44
N VAL A 275 -24.19 13.56 9.74
CA VAL A 275 -24.44 12.46 8.82
C VAL A 275 -25.92 12.47 8.45
N ASP A 276 -26.21 12.82 7.20
CA ASP A 276 -27.57 12.81 6.69
C ASP A 276 -27.99 11.40 6.26
N GLN A 277 -28.74 10.74 7.14
CA GLN A 277 -29.20 9.37 6.90
C GLN A 277 -30.29 9.27 5.81
N SER A 278 -30.81 10.39 5.29
CA SER A 278 -31.74 10.41 4.15
C SER A 278 -31.01 10.27 2.81
N GLU A 279 -29.72 10.62 2.74
CA GLU A 279 -28.85 10.50 1.57
C GLU A 279 -28.05 9.20 1.59
N PHE A 280 -27.49 8.81 0.44
CA PHE A 280 -26.47 7.75 0.37
C PHE A 280 -25.15 8.30 0.88
N VAL A 281 -24.65 7.78 2.01
CA VAL A 281 -23.45 8.30 2.67
C VAL A 281 -22.24 7.47 2.30
N LEU A 282 -21.28 8.11 1.60
CA LEU A 282 -20.02 7.54 1.17
C LEU A 282 -18.85 8.08 2.00
N LEU A 283 -18.22 7.20 2.79
CA LEU A 283 -17.06 7.54 3.62
C LEU A 283 -15.75 7.17 2.92
N LEU A 284 -14.91 8.18 2.67
CA LEU A 284 -13.55 8.03 2.19
C LEU A 284 -12.58 8.04 3.37
N TYR A 285 -12.00 6.89 3.69
CA TYR A 285 -10.98 6.79 4.74
C TYR A 285 -9.91 5.77 4.34
N HIS A 286 -8.65 6.17 4.39
CA HIS A 286 -7.57 5.39 3.81
C HIS A 286 -7.36 4.02 4.47
N ARG A 287 -7.31 3.95 5.81
CA ARG A 287 -7.08 2.68 6.52
C ARG A 287 -8.38 1.87 6.68
N PRO A 288 -8.35 0.54 6.51
CA PRO A 288 -9.53 -0.31 6.69
C PRO A 288 -9.80 -0.57 8.18
N ARG A 289 -10.28 0.46 8.88
CA ARG A 289 -10.60 0.45 10.32
C ARG A 289 -11.86 1.25 10.62
N GLY A 290 -12.57 0.89 11.69
CA GLY A 290 -13.70 1.66 12.20
C GLY A 290 -15.01 1.40 11.47
N LEU A 291 -15.19 0.21 10.86
CA LEU A 291 -16.46 -0.16 10.22
C LEU A 291 -17.63 -0.16 11.22
N GLU A 292 -17.44 -0.62 12.45
CA GLU A 292 -18.47 -0.58 13.51
C GLU A 292 -18.91 0.86 13.81
N ALA A 293 -17.94 1.78 13.93
CA ALA A 293 -18.25 3.20 14.15
C ALA A 293 -18.93 3.85 12.94
N ALA A 294 -18.53 3.46 11.73
CA ALA A 294 -19.19 3.90 10.50
C ALA A 294 -20.64 3.39 10.45
N ALA A 295 -20.88 2.14 10.81
CA ALA A 295 -22.22 1.55 10.89
C ALA A 295 -23.10 2.26 11.94
N ALA A 296 -22.57 2.50 13.13
CA ALA A 296 -23.26 3.22 14.19
C ALA A 296 -23.64 4.66 13.78
N ALA A 297 -22.85 5.31 12.92
CA ALA A 297 -23.12 6.63 12.39
C ALA A 297 -24.06 6.64 11.17
N GLY A 298 -24.41 5.48 10.60
CA GLY A 298 -25.33 5.37 9.45
C GLY A 298 -24.64 5.56 8.08
N ILE A 299 -23.33 5.28 7.99
CA ILE A 299 -22.58 5.24 6.73
C ILE A 299 -23.07 4.06 5.88
N ASP A 300 -23.39 4.28 4.60
CA ASP A 300 -23.81 3.20 3.70
C ASP A 300 -22.64 2.42 3.13
N LEU A 301 -21.60 3.15 2.69
CA LEU A 301 -20.40 2.55 2.13
C LEU A 301 -19.15 3.31 2.57
N MET A 302 -18.20 2.60 3.14
CA MET A 302 -16.84 3.06 3.40
C MET A 302 -15.91 2.48 2.34
N ILE A 303 -15.03 3.30 1.77
CA ILE A 303 -14.02 2.86 0.80
C ILE A 303 -12.63 3.16 1.33
N SER A 304 -11.75 2.14 1.27
CA SER A 304 -10.40 2.16 1.87
C SER A 304 -9.36 1.52 0.96
N GLY A 305 -8.08 1.72 1.29
CA GLY A 305 -6.92 1.11 0.66
C GLY A 305 -5.89 0.62 1.68
N HIS A 306 -4.66 1.15 1.60
CA HIS A 306 -3.57 1.00 2.56
C HIS A 306 -2.85 -0.36 2.62
N THR A 307 -3.56 -1.46 2.49
CA THR A 307 -3.01 -2.80 2.74
C THR A 307 -2.14 -3.33 1.60
N HIS A 308 -2.31 -2.79 0.39
CA HIS A 308 -1.77 -3.34 -0.86
C HIS A 308 -2.05 -4.85 -1.05
N ASN A 309 -2.86 -5.46 -0.17
CA ASN A 309 -2.99 -6.91 -0.06
C ASN A 309 -1.61 -7.62 0.01
N GLY A 310 -0.64 -6.98 0.69
CA GLY A 310 0.75 -7.43 0.81
C GLY A 310 1.59 -7.37 -0.45
N GLN A 311 1.03 -6.94 -1.59
CA GLN A 311 1.67 -6.65 -2.87
C GLN A 311 2.45 -7.82 -3.50
N ILE A 312 3.30 -8.52 -2.74
CA ILE A 312 4.19 -9.61 -3.21
C ILE A 312 4.08 -10.81 -2.26
N VAL A 313 3.81 -12.00 -2.81
CA VAL A 313 3.88 -13.27 -2.06
C VAL A 313 5.33 -13.47 -1.53
N PRO A 314 5.51 -13.88 -0.24
CA PRO A 314 4.49 -14.35 0.72
C PRO A 314 3.91 -13.27 1.65
N PHE A 315 4.21 -11.97 1.46
CA PHE A 315 3.73 -10.91 2.35
C PHE A 315 2.21 -10.75 2.39
N ASN A 316 1.49 -11.19 1.36
CA ASN A 316 0.03 -11.22 1.37
C ASN A 316 -0.53 -12.08 2.52
N PHE A 317 0.13 -13.16 2.91
CA PHE A 317 -0.27 -13.97 4.08
C PHE A 317 -0.03 -13.21 5.39
N VAL A 318 1.09 -12.48 5.49
CA VAL A 318 1.38 -11.65 6.67
C VAL A 318 0.34 -10.54 6.80
N VAL A 319 0.05 -9.84 5.71
CA VAL A 319 -0.95 -8.75 5.69
C VAL A 319 -2.34 -9.27 6.02
N GLY A 320 -2.75 -10.44 5.48
CA GLY A 320 -4.02 -11.08 5.82
C GLY A 320 -4.13 -11.53 7.28
N HIS A 321 -3.00 -11.68 7.99
CA HIS A 321 -2.99 -11.95 9.43
C HIS A 321 -2.99 -10.67 10.29
N VAL A 322 -2.36 -9.60 9.78
CA VAL A 322 -2.25 -8.31 10.49
C VAL A 322 -3.52 -7.47 10.36
N PHE A 323 -4.15 -7.50 9.18
CA PHE A 323 -5.36 -6.74 8.89
C PHE A 323 -6.57 -7.68 8.83
N GLU A 324 -7.53 -7.46 9.71
CA GLU A 324 -8.80 -8.19 9.70
C GLU A 324 -9.54 -8.04 8.38
N MET A 325 -9.49 -6.83 7.81
CA MET A 325 -10.05 -6.49 6.50
C MET A 325 -8.92 -6.12 5.53
N ALA A 326 -8.27 -7.14 4.93
CA ALA A 326 -7.12 -6.90 4.07
C ALA A 326 -7.50 -6.54 2.63
N ARG A 327 -8.60 -7.09 2.09
CA ARG A 327 -9.08 -6.85 0.72
C ARG A 327 -10.51 -7.32 0.54
N GLY A 328 -11.29 -6.60 -0.28
CA GLY A 328 -12.64 -7.00 -0.67
C GLY A 328 -13.74 -6.30 0.11
N LEU A 329 -14.96 -6.83 0.01
CA LEU A 329 -16.16 -6.26 0.62
C LEU A 329 -16.47 -6.94 1.95
N PHE A 330 -16.65 -6.14 3.00
CA PHE A 330 -17.08 -6.57 4.34
C PHE A 330 -18.35 -5.82 4.72
N ARG A 331 -19.09 -6.34 5.71
CA ARG A 331 -20.39 -5.80 6.12
C ARG A 331 -20.50 -5.78 7.64
N GLU A 332 -21.11 -4.69 8.14
CA GLU A 332 -21.56 -4.52 9.53
C GLU A 332 -22.94 -3.92 9.53
N GLY A 333 -23.96 -4.70 9.90
CA GLY A 333 -25.35 -4.29 9.77
C GLY A 333 -25.73 -3.99 8.30
N GLU A 334 -26.22 -2.78 8.02
CA GLU A 334 -26.49 -2.31 6.65
C GLU A 334 -25.28 -1.60 6.01
N SER A 335 -24.27 -1.25 6.81
CA SER A 335 -23.04 -0.61 6.35
C SER A 335 -22.08 -1.59 5.71
N ARG A 336 -21.30 -1.12 4.76
CA ARG A 336 -20.28 -1.90 4.07
C ARG A 336 -18.96 -1.16 4.05
N ILE A 337 -17.86 -1.91 4.04
CA ILE A 337 -16.54 -1.39 3.68
C ILE A 337 -15.99 -2.18 2.51
N TYR A 338 -15.46 -1.47 1.53
CA TYR A 338 -14.64 -2.07 0.48
C TYR A 338 -13.18 -1.67 0.67
N VAL A 339 -12.30 -2.68 0.72
CA VAL A 339 -10.86 -2.49 0.85
C VAL A 339 -10.20 -2.86 -0.46
N SER A 340 -9.73 -1.84 -1.18
CA SER A 340 -8.99 -2.03 -2.44
C SER A 340 -7.54 -2.46 -2.15
N PRO A 341 -6.97 -3.36 -2.95
CA PRO A 341 -5.54 -3.72 -2.85
C PRO A 341 -4.60 -2.64 -3.40
N GLY A 342 -5.13 -1.46 -3.72
CA GLY A 342 -4.37 -0.35 -4.29
C GLY A 342 -4.18 -0.44 -5.81
N THR A 343 -4.17 0.72 -6.46
CA THR A 343 -4.00 0.86 -7.92
C THR A 343 -2.53 0.79 -8.33
N GLY A 344 -1.66 1.42 -7.54
CA GLY A 344 -0.21 1.46 -7.75
C GLY A 344 0.57 0.42 -6.94
N THR A 345 1.74 0.82 -6.46
CA THR A 345 2.64 -0.02 -5.66
C THR A 345 3.42 0.83 -4.69
N TRP A 346 3.64 0.31 -3.49
CA TRP A 346 4.54 0.90 -2.51
C TRP A 346 5.93 0.26 -2.57
N GLY A 347 7.01 1.06 -2.58
CA GLY A 347 8.39 0.58 -2.66
C GLY A 347 8.71 -0.09 -4.00
N PRO A 348 8.88 -1.43 -4.06
CA PRO A 348 9.14 -2.13 -5.32
C PRO A 348 7.99 -1.96 -6.33
N VAL A 349 8.31 -1.62 -7.58
CA VAL A 349 7.31 -1.59 -8.66
C VAL A 349 7.10 -3.02 -9.18
N MET A 350 6.50 -3.83 -8.32
CA MET A 350 6.29 -5.27 -8.54
C MET A 350 4.98 -5.71 -7.88
N ARG A 351 4.26 -6.64 -8.51
CA ARG A 351 3.12 -7.34 -7.91
C ARG A 351 3.17 -8.83 -8.29
N LEU A 352 3.27 -9.68 -7.27
CA LEU A 352 3.31 -11.14 -7.44
C LEU A 352 2.27 -11.79 -6.51
N GLY A 353 1.39 -12.63 -7.09
CA GLY A 353 0.28 -13.22 -6.34
C GLY A 353 -0.83 -12.23 -5.95
N THR A 354 -0.64 -10.95 -6.29
CA THR A 354 -1.62 -9.87 -6.12
C THR A 354 -1.69 -9.05 -7.41
N ARG A 355 -2.70 -8.20 -7.56
CA ARG A 355 -2.83 -7.32 -8.71
C ARG A 355 -3.28 -5.93 -8.28
N GLY A 356 -2.83 -4.89 -8.99
CA GLY A 356 -3.35 -3.53 -8.83
C GLY A 356 -4.80 -3.46 -9.30
N GLU A 357 -5.58 -2.53 -8.73
CA GLU A 357 -7.02 -2.46 -8.94
C GLU A 357 -7.49 -1.03 -9.19
N ILE A 358 -8.41 -0.90 -10.15
CA ILE A 358 -9.31 0.24 -10.33
C ILE A 358 -10.70 -0.31 -10.04
N THR A 359 -11.35 0.18 -8.98
CA THR A 359 -12.63 -0.37 -8.53
C THR A 359 -13.78 0.45 -9.08
N LEU A 360 -14.64 -0.18 -9.89
CA LEU A 360 -15.89 0.40 -10.39
C LEU A 360 -17.05 -0.03 -9.48
N PHE A 361 -17.69 0.92 -8.82
CA PHE A 361 -18.92 0.67 -8.08
C PHE A 361 -20.12 0.95 -8.96
N LYS A 362 -21.10 0.05 -8.88
CA LYS A 362 -22.43 0.20 -9.46
C LYS A 362 -23.46 -0.04 -8.37
N ILE A 363 -24.20 1.01 -7.99
CA ILE A 363 -25.17 0.94 -6.89
C ILE A 363 -26.54 1.17 -7.47
N ASN A 364 -27.40 0.17 -7.40
CA ASN A 364 -28.77 0.22 -7.94
C ASN A 364 -29.75 0.61 -6.82
N PRO A 365 -30.83 1.34 -7.13
CA PRO A 365 -31.98 1.49 -6.24
C PRO A 365 -32.53 0.12 -5.83
N ARG A 366 -33.02 0.02 -4.60
CA ARG A 366 -33.78 -1.16 -4.12
C ARG A 366 -35.24 -1.01 -4.36
#